data_ee4bf3719ac8c87cd66329bc8308afcd
#
_entry.id   ee4bf3719ac8c87cd66329bc8308afcd
#
_cell.length_a   1.000
_cell.length_b   1.000
_cell.length_c   1.000
_cell.angle_alpha   90.00
_cell.angle_beta   90.00
_cell.angle_gamma   90.00
#
_symmetry.space_group_name_H-M   'P 1'
#
loop_
_entity.id
_entity.type
_entity.pdbx_description
1 polymer ?
#
loop_
_entity_poly.entity_id
_entity_poly.type
_entity_poly.pdbx_seq_one_letter_code
_entity_poly.pdbx_strand_id
1 'polypeptide(L)'
;VVLAADSDARIHSAGVTLISEEAASTASSEATLIGAISAAAIILLVIIFFARVAPLLLTLVVLAASLIFAASSVVVLFGEVHILTLVFGATLLGICVDYVFHMLCATATGLSGPEAGAKLLKPLSLSLLTTGIGYAVMIFSPMPGLRQMAVFCIAGLMAAYCNMLFVAGSFLRADI
;
A
#
# COMPACT_ATOMS: atom_id res chain seq x y z
N VAL A 1 49.48 20.95 -10.21
CA VAL A 1 48.80 22.22 -10.36
C VAL A 1 48.43 22.73 -9.00
N VAL A 2 49.01 23.84 -8.61
CA VAL A 2 48.87 24.48 -7.29
C VAL A 2 47.47 25.09 -7.18
N LEU A 3 46.70 24.62 -6.24
CA LEU A 3 45.47 25.29 -5.82
C LEU A 3 45.82 26.40 -4.86
N ALA A 4 45.71 27.65 -5.31
CA ALA A 4 45.69 28.79 -4.44
C ALA A 4 44.52 28.73 -3.50
N ALA A 5 44.75 28.94 -2.22
CA ALA A 5 43.75 28.98 -1.19
C ALA A 5 42.83 30.19 -1.40
N ASP A 6 41.63 29.98 -1.92
CA ASP A 6 40.54 30.92 -1.86
C ASP A 6 39.55 30.41 -0.81
N SER A 7 39.52 31.14 0.32
CA SER A 7 38.80 30.74 1.54
C SER A 7 37.26 30.82 1.40
N ASP A 8 36.73 31.03 0.19
CA ASP A 8 35.32 31.15 -0.10
C ASP A 8 34.85 30.23 -1.25
N ALA A 9 35.61 29.19 -1.56
CA ALA A 9 35.24 28.20 -2.55
C ALA A 9 34.10 27.30 -2.01
N ARG A 10 32.87 27.66 -2.27
CA ARG A 10 31.75 26.76 -2.11
C ARG A 10 31.88 25.65 -3.15
N ILE A 11 32.24 24.47 -2.72
CA ILE A 11 32.27 23.27 -3.59
C ILE A 11 30.85 22.90 -3.94
N HIS A 12 30.37 23.32 -5.09
CA HIS A 12 29.17 22.80 -5.69
C HIS A 12 29.50 21.47 -6.36
N SER A 13 29.46 20.38 -5.59
CA SER A 13 29.56 19.04 -6.16
C SER A 13 28.21 18.66 -6.78
N ALA A 14 28.02 19.03 -8.04
CA ALA A 14 26.88 18.60 -8.85
C ALA A 14 27.24 17.32 -9.60
N GLY A 15 27.08 16.18 -8.93
CA GLY A 15 27.16 14.86 -9.57
C GLY A 15 25.78 14.21 -9.62
N VAL A 16 25.48 13.50 -10.70
CA VAL A 16 24.20 12.75 -10.85
C VAL A 16 23.94 11.84 -9.64
N THR A 17 24.98 11.28 -9.05
CA THR A 17 24.91 10.43 -7.85
C THR A 17 24.46 11.20 -6.60
N LEU A 18 24.94 12.43 -6.39
CA LEU A 18 24.54 13.24 -5.24
C LEU A 18 23.09 13.73 -5.36
N ILE A 19 22.70 14.15 -6.57
CA ILE A 19 21.31 14.55 -6.84
C ILE A 19 20.36 13.36 -6.69
N SER A 20 20.78 12.17 -7.11
CA SER A 20 19.96 10.96 -6.96
C SER A 20 19.84 10.51 -5.49
N GLU A 21 20.89 10.66 -4.70
CA GLU A 21 20.87 10.30 -3.27
C GLU A 21 20.02 11.28 -2.46
N GLU A 22 20.13 12.58 -2.75
CA GLU A 22 19.29 13.60 -2.12
C GLU A 22 17.82 13.45 -2.52
N ALA A 23 17.54 13.18 -3.80
CA ALA A 23 16.19 12.88 -4.27
C ALA A 23 15.62 11.60 -3.63
N ALA A 24 16.43 10.56 -3.47
CA ALA A 24 16.04 9.31 -2.83
C ALA A 24 15.73 9.49 -1.35
N SER A 25 16.56 10.25 -0.61
CA SER A 25 16.35 10.54 0.81
C SER A 25 15.08 11.39 1.03
N THR A 26 14.88 12.41 0.20
CA THR A 26 13.68 13.25 0.23
C THR A 26 12.43 12.42 -0.08
N ALA A 27 12.45 11.61 -1.14
CA ALA A 27 11.34 10.75 -1.50
C ALA A 27 11.00 9.74 -0.41
N SER A 28 12.00 9.17 0.29
CA SER A 28 11.74 8.23 1.38
C SER A 28 11.13 8.92 2.61
N SER A 29 11.57 10.14 2.94
CA SER A 29 11.00 10.90 4.06
C SER A 29 9.57 11.35 3.77
N GLU A 30 9.30 11.81 2.55
CA GLU A 30 7.95 12.17 2.11
C GLU A 30 7.02 10.95 2.07
N ALA A 31 7.49 9.79 1.58
CA ALA A 31 6.72 8.55 1.59
C ALA A 31 6.37 8.11 3.02
N THR A 32 7.31 8.24 3.95
CA THR A 32 7.08 7.91 5.36
C THR A 32 6.04 8.87 5.98
N LEU A 33 6.15 10.17 5.71
CA LEU A 33 5.21 11.17 6.20
C LEU A 33 3.80 10.94 5.63
N ILE A 34 3.70 10.77 4.31
CA ILE A 34 2.41 10.48 3.63
C ILE A 34 1.81 9.18 4.15
N GLY A 35 2.62 8.13 4.31
CA GLY A 35 2.21 6.84 4.86
C GLY A 35 1.69 6.97 6.29
N ALA A 36 2.38 7.73 7.15
CA ALA A 36 1.95 7.96 8.53
C ALA A 36 0.65 8.78 8.61
N ILE A 37 0.51 9.82 7.80
CA ILE A 37 -0.72 10.62 7.72
C ILE A 37 -1.88 9.75 7.20
N SER A 38 -1.66 8.95 6.17
CA SER A 38 -2.66 8.04 5.63
C SER A 38 -3.10 7.01 6.67
N ALA A 39 -2.16 6.38 7.37
CA ALA A 39 -2.46 5.44 8.44
C ALA A 39 -3.25 6.09 9.58
N ALA A 40 -2.87 7.29 10.00
CA ALA A 40 -3.59 8.05 11.02
C ALA A 40 -5.02 8.41 10.58
N ALA A 41 -5.20 8.83 9.32
CA ALA A 41 -6.51 9.13 8.76
C ALA A 41 -7.40 7.88 8.70
N ILE A 42 -6.86 6.73 8.32
CA ILE A 42 -7.57 5.44 8.30
C ILE A 42 -8.00 5.05 9.71
N ILE A 43 -7.10 5.11 10.69
CA ILE A 43 -7.41 4.81 12.10
C ILE A 43 -8.52 5.72 12.60
N LEU A 44 -8.41 7.02 12.33
CA LEU A 44 -9.41 8.01 12.73
C LEU A 44 -10.78 7.71 12.09
N LEU A 45 -10.80 7.39 10.80
CA LEU A 45 -12.01 7.06 10.06
C LEU A 45 -12.69 5.81 10.63
N VAL A 46 -11.93 4.74 10.89
CA VAL A 46 -12.47 3.50 11.48
C VAL A 46 -13.01 3.75 12.89
N ILE A 47 -12.32 4.56 13.71
CA ILE A 47 -12.81 4.92 15.07
C ILE A 47 -14.12 5.72 15.00
N ILE A 48 -14.20 6.72 14.11
CA ILE A 48 -15.41 7.56 13.96
C ILE A 48 -16.62 6.73 13.52
N PHE A 49 -16.44 5.82 12.56
CA PHE A 49 -17.56 5.07 12.00
C PHE A 49 -17.97 3.87 12.84
N PHE A 50 -17.06 3.19 13.49
CA PHE A 50 -17.35 1.92 14.16
C PHE A 50 -17.30 1.99 15.69
N ALA A 51 -16.62 2.99 16.27
CA ALA A 51 -16.46 3.19 17.72
C ALA A 51 -16.09 1.90 18.52
N ARG A 52 -15.55 0.88 17.83
CA ARG A 52 -15.18 -0.42 18.38
C ARG A 52 -13.75 -0.77 18.01
N VAL A 53 -13.04 -1.45 18.90
CA VAL A 53 -11.63 -1.85 18.72
C VAL A 53 -11.48 -3.02 17.74
N ALA A 54 -12.46 -3.92 17.69
CA ALA A 54 -12.39 -5.11 16.86
C ALA A 54 -12.28 -4.82 15.34
N PRO A 55 -13.11 -3.95 14.73
CA PRO A 55 -12.95 -3.56 13.34
C PRO A 55 -11.60 -2.88 13.05
N LEU A 56 -11.10 -2.09 14.00
CA LEU A 56 -9.81 -1.42 13.86
C LEU A 56 -8.66 -2.44 13.80
N LEU A 57 -8.62 -3.36 14.75
CA LEU A 57 -7.61 -4.43 14.77
C LEU A 57 -7.68 -5.27 13.50
N LEU A 58 -8.88 -5.63 13.05
CA LEU A 58 -9.07 -6.38 11.82
C LEU A 58 -8.50 -5.65 10.60
N THR A 59 -8.82 -4.36 10.47
CA THR A 59 -8.30 -3.53 9.37
C THR A 59 -6.77 -3.49 9.39
N LEU A 60 -6.16 -3.27 10.56
CA LEU A 60 -4.71 -3.23 10.72
C LEU A 60 -4.05 -4.56 10.36
N VAL A 61 -4.64 -5.69 10.78
CA VAL A 61 -4.12 -7.03 10.47
C VAL A 61 -4.17 -7.29 8.96
N VAL A 62 -5.30 -7.01 8.31
CA VAL A 62 -5.45 -7.19 6.85
C VAL A 62 -4.45 -6.30 6.09
N LEU A 63 -4.29 -5.06 6.52
CA LEU A 63 -3.33 -4.13 5.92
C LEU A 63 -1.89 -4.65 6.05
N ALA A 64 -1.49 -5.01 7.28
CA ALA A 64 -0.14 -5.51 7.55
C ALA A 64 0.15 -6.78 6.74
N ALA A 65 -0.77 -7.73 6.72
CA ALA A 65 -0.64 -8.97 5.96
C ALA A 65 -0.50 -8.68 4.45
N SER A 66 -1.29 -7.75 3.90
CA SER A 66 -1.24 -7.37 2.49
C SER A 66 0.08 -6.70 2.11
N LEU A 67 0.59 -5.80 2.98
CA LEU A 67 1.88 -5.15 2.77
C LEU A 67 3.05 -6.13 2.85
N ILE A 68 3.04 -7.03 3.84
CA ILE A 68 4.07 -8.05 3.99
C ILE A 68 4.09 -8.94 2.75
N PHE A 69 2.92 -9.36 2.26
CA PHE A 69 2.83 -10.17 1.05
C PHE A 69 3.32 -9.42 -0.19
N ALA A 70 2.95 -8.15 -0.35
CA ALA A 70 3.41 -7.29 -1.44
C ALA A 70 4.93 -7.12 -1.42
N ALA A 71 5.50 -6.78 -0.26
CA ALA A 71 6.94 -6.60 -0.10
C ALA A 71 7.71 -7.91 -0.34
N SER A 72 7.22 -9.02 0.21
CA SER A 72 7.81 -10.34 0.00
C SER A 72 7.82 -10.73 -1.48
N SER A 73 6.75 -10.43 -2.22
CA SER A 73 6.65 -10.71 -3.65
C SER A 73 7.71 -9.96 -4.45
N VAL A 74 7.97 -8.70 -4.12
CA VAL A 74 9.02 -7.90 -4.77
C VAL A 74 10.40 -8.44 -4.44
N VAL A 75 10.69 -8.73 -3.17
CA VAL A 75 11.99 -9.27 -2.75
C VAL A 75 12.27 -10.62 -3.42
N VAL A 76 11.28 -11.50 -3.49
CA VAL A 76 11.45 -12.82 -4.14
C VAL A 76 11.69 -12.71 -5.64
N LEU A 77 11.04 -11.79 -6.33
CA LEU A 77 11.13 -11.65 -7.78
C LEU A 77 12.31 -10.82 -8.26
N PHE A 78 12.73 -9.81 -7.49
CA PHE A 78 13.73 -8.82 -7.92
C PHE A 78 14.98 -8.80 -7.02
N GLY A 79 14.95 -9.38 -5.82
CA GLY A 79 16.07 -9.41 -4.89
C GLY A 79 16.30 -8.11 -4.12
N GLU A 80 15.76 -7.00 -4.60
CA GLU A 80 15.90 -5.65 -4.03
C GLU A 80 14.59 -4.88 -4.11
N VAL A 81 14.41 -3.87 -3.27
CA VAL A 81 13.22 -3.00 -3.29
C VAL A 81 13.62 -1.61 -3.75
N HIS A 82 13.08 -1.17 -4.86
CA HIS A 82 13.31 0.17 -5.38
C HIS A 82 12.53 1.21 -4.56
N ILE A 83 13.12 2.39 -4.34
CA ILE A 83 12.50 3.46 -3.54
C ILE A 83 11.12 3.88 -4.06
N LEU A 84 10.94 3.84 -5.37
CA LEU A 84 9.66 4.13 -6.02
C LEU A 84 8.55 3.18 -5.51
N THR A 85 8.89 1.91 -5.26
CA THR A 85 7.96 0.91 -4.72
C THR A 85 7.49 1.27 -3.31
N LEU A 86 8.38 1.84 -2.48
CA LEU A 86 8.01 2.31 -1.13
C LEU A 86 7.09 3.53 -1.17
N VAL A 87 7.35 4.48 -2.07
CA VAL A 87 6.50 5.66 -2.26
C VAL A 87 5.09 5.25 -2.65
N PHE A 88 4.96 4.33 -3.60
CA PHE A 88 3.65 3.84 -4.04
C PHE A 88 3.00 2.86 -3.06
N GLY A 89 3.76 2.28 -2.13
CA GLY A 89 3.23 1.49 -1.04
C GLY A 89 2.22 2.24 -0.17
N ALA A 90 2.42 3.54 0.03
CA ALA A 90 1.50 4.40 0.75
C ALA A 90 0.14 4.54 0.03
N THR A 91 0.11 4.60 -1.30
CA THR A 91 -1.14 4.64 -2.07
C THR A 91 -1.88 3.31 -2.04
N LEU A 92 -1.14 2.20 -2.04
CA LEU A 92 -1.72 0.86 -1.90
C LEU A 92 -2.48 0.70 -0.58
N LEU A 93 -1.99 1.29 0.52
CA LEU A 93 -2.68 1.27 1.81
C LEU A 93 -4.12 1.77 1.70
N GLY A 94 -4.33 2.91 1.04
CA GLY A 94 -5.68 3.47 0.84
C GLY A 94 -6.61 2.50 0.12
N ILE A 95 -6.15 1.89 -0.97
CA ILE A 95 -6.97 0.95 -1.76
C ILE A 95 -7.27 -0.35 -0.97
N CYS A 96 -6.29 -0.87 -0.22
CA CYS A 96 -6.50 -2.05 0.62
C CYS A 96 -7.54 -1.81 1.72
N VAL A 97 -7.56 -0.61 2.30
CA VAL A 97 -8.55 -0.22 3.31
C VAL A 97 -9.95 -0.22 2.75
N ASP A 98 -10.14 0.22 1.51
CA ASP A 98 -11.45 0.26 0.88
C ASP A 98 -12.12 -1.11 0.86
N TYR A 99 -11.39 -2.19 0.60
CA TYR A 99 -11.94 -3.55 0.65
C TYR A 99 -12.47 -3.92 2.04
N VAL A 100 -11.69 -3.63 3.08
CA VAL A 100 -12.09 -3.91 4.46
C VAL A 100 -13.25 -3.02 4.88
N PHE A 101 -13.19 -1.74 4.52
CA PHE A 101 -14.22 -0.78 4.86
C PHE A 101 -15.57 -1.10 4.25
N HIS A 102 -15.60 -1.47 2.97
CA HIS A 102 -16.82 -1.96 2.31
C HIS A 102 -17.42 -3.17 3.01
N MET A 103 -16.57 -4.09 3.45
CA MET A 103 -17.01 -5.27 4.20
C MET A 103 -17.61 -4.90 5.55
N LEU A 104 -16.93 -4.03 6.31
CA LEU A 104 -17.42 -3.55 7.60
C LEU A 104 -18.73 -2.76 7.47
N CYS A 105 -18.86 -1.93 6.44
CA CYS A 105 -20.10 -1.21 6.17
C CYS A 105 -21.25 -2.17 5.84
N ALA A 106 -21.01 -3.19 5.05
CA ALA A 106 -22.03 -4.18 4.70
C ALA A 106 -22.50 -4.95 5.94
N THR A 107 -21.61 -5.32 6.84
CA THR A 107 -21.98 -5.98 8.10
C THR A 107 -22.69 -5.03 9.08
N ALA A 108 -22.31 -3.75 9.10
CA ALA A 108 -23.00 -2.73 9.91
C ALA A 108 -24.47 -2.51 9.48
N THR A 109 -24.83 -2.86 8.23
CA THR A 109 -26.24 -2.84 7.76
C THR A 109 -27.05 -4.08 8.16
N GLY A 110 -26.48 -4.98 8.97
CA GLY A 110 -27.15 -6.18 9.48
C GLY A 110 -26.97 -7.43 8.61
N LEU A 111 -26.09 -7.39 7.60
CA LEU A 111 -25.74 -8.57 6.83
C LEU A 111 -24.77 -9.46 7.62
N SER A 112 -24.98 -10.78 7.57
CA SER A 112 -23.96 -11.70 8.09
C SER A 112 -22.69 -11.62 7.24
N GLY A 113 -21.52 -11.98 7.83
CA GLY A 113 -20.25 -11.93 7.13
C GLY A 113 -20.26 -12.64 5.76
N PRO A 114 -20.76 -13.89 5.66
CA PRO A 114 -20.87 -14.59 4.38
C PRO A 114 -21.79 -13.91 3.37
N GLU A 115 -22.92 -13.33 3.81
CA GLU A 115 -23.84 -12.59 2.93
C GLU A 115 -23.22 -11.28 2.43
N ALA A 116 -22.55 -10.55 3.31
CA ALA A 116 -21.81 -9.35 2.95
C ALA A 116 -20.68 -9.68 1.94
N GLY A 117 -19.92 -10.75 2.19
CA GLY A 117 -18.91 -11.25 1.27
C GLY A 117 -19.49 -11.61 -0.10
N ALA A 118 -20.58 -12.37 -0.15
CA ALA A 118 -21.24 -12.75 -1.40
C ALA A 118 -21.76 -11.53 -2.19
N LYS A 119 -22.31 -10.55 -1.50
CA LYS A 119 -22.81 -9.30 -2.11
C LYS A 119 -21.69 -8.44 -2.68
N LEU A 120 -20.54 -8.40 -2.00
CA LEU A 120 -19.38 -7.58 -2.38
C LEU A 120 -18.45 -8.28 -3.37
N LEU A 121 -18.55 -9.59 -3.57
CA LEU A 121 -17.70 -10.36 -4.48
C LEU A 121 -17.62 -9.72 -5.87
N LYS A 122 -18.76 -9.46 -6.52
CA LYS A 122 -18.79 -8.91 -7.88
C LYS A 122 -18.18 -7.51 -7.98
N PRO A 123 -18.59 -6.50 -7.18
CA PRO A 123 -18.03 -5.17 -7.30
C PRO A 123 -16.54 -5.12 -6.93
N LEU A 124 -16.11 -5.85 -5.89
CA LEU A 124 -14.70 -5.84 -5.48
C LEU A 124 -13.82 -6.63 -6.45
N SER A 125 -14.30 -7.75 -7.01
CA SER A 125 -13.57 -8.48 -8.07
C SER A 125 -13.40 -7.63 -9.33
N LEU A 126 -14.42 -6.86 -9.71
CA LEU A 126 -14.34 -5.97 -10.85
C LEU A 126 -13.34 -4.84 -10.61
N SER A 127 -13.36 -4.23 -9.42
CA SER A 127 -12.39 -3.23 -8.99
C SER A 127 -10.95 -3.79 -8.98
N LEU A 128 -10.76 -4.98 -8.42
CA LEU A 128 -9.47 -5.68 -8.44
C LEU A 128 -8.98 -5.91 -9.87
N LEU A 129 -9.86 -6.38 -10.75
CA LEU A 129 -9.51 -6.68 -12.14
C LEU A 129 -9.11 -5.42 -12.90
N THR A 130 -9.92 -4.36 -12.82
CA THR A 130 -9.64 -3.10 -13.54
C THR A 130 -8.34 -2.45 -13.04
N THR A 131 -8.14 -2.39 -11.73
CA THR A 131 -6.92 -1.84 -11.13
C THR A 131 -5.70 -2.74 -11.42
N GLY A 132 -5.90 -4.06 -11.36
CA GLY A 132 -4.86 -5.04 -11.69
C GLY A 132 -4.41 -4.95 -13.14
N ILE A 133 -5.33 -4.76 -14.10
CA ILE A 133 -4.99 -4.55 -15.51
C ILE A 133 -4.18 -3.25 -15.66
N GLY A 134 -4.58 -2.17 -14.98
CA GLY A 134 -3.84 -0.91 -15.01
C GLY A 134 -2.38 -1.08 -14.56
N TYR A 135 -2.15 -1.77 -13.46
CA TYR A 135 -0.79 -2.07 -12.99
C TYR A 135 -0.07 -3.09 -13.88
N ALA A 136 -0.78 -4.10 -14.43
CA ALA A 136 -0.17 -5.10 -15.29
C ALA A 136 0.49 -4.49 -16.54
N VAL A 137 -0.08 -3.42 -17.10
CA VAL A 137 0.53 -2.69 -18.22
C VAL A 137 1.90 -2.12 -17.83
N MET A 138 2.08 -1.70 -16.58
CA MET A 138 3.35 -1.14 -16.09
C MET A 138 4.46 -2.20 -15.94
N ILE A 139 4.13 -3.49 -15.88
CA ILE A 139 5.12 -4.58 -15.84
C ILE A 139 5.96 -4.59 -17.13
N PHE A 140 5.41 -4.16 -18.25
CA PHE A 140 6.11 -4.07 -19.53
C PHE A 140 6.97 -2.81 -19.68
N SER A 141 7.00 -1.95 -18.67
CA SER A 141 7.84 -0.74 -18.68
C SER A 141 9.33 -1.11 -18.72
N PRO A 142 10.15 -0.37 -19.48
CA PRO A 142 11.60 -0.53 -19.45
C PRO A 142 12.24 -0.07 -18.13
N MET A 143 11.51 0.66 -17.28
CA MET A 143 12.01 1.18 -16.01
C MET A 143 11.84 0.14 -14.89
N PRO A 144 12.94 -0.31 -14.23
CA PRO A 144 12.86 -1.33 -13.17
C PRO A 144 11.95 -0.96 -12.01
N GLY A 145 11.98 0.31 -11.58
CA GLY A 145 11.15 0.80 -10.47
C GLY A 145 9.64 0.70 -10.75
N LEU A 146 9.20 0.97 -12.00
CA LEU A 146 7.79 0.85 -12.39
C LEU A 146 7.34 -0.61 -12.43
N ARG A 147 8.22 -1.52 -12.86
CA ARG A 147 7.92 -2.96 -12.86
C ARG A 147 7.76 -3.50 -11.44
N GLN A 148 8.67 -3.13 -10.54
CA GLN A 148 8.59 -3.52 -9.12
C GLN A 148 7.34 -2.96 -8.46
N MET A 149 7.02 -1.69 -8.70
CA MET A 149 5.81 -1.04 -8.22
C MET A 149 4.55 -1.77 -8.69
N ALA A 150 4.48 -2.14 -9.97
CA ALA A 150 3.34 -2.87 -10.51
C ALA A 150 3.13 -4.22 -9.82
N VAL A 151 4.20 -5.01 -9.66
CA VAL A 151 4.17 -6.29 -8.94
C VAL A 151 3.75 -6.09 -7.48
N PHE A 152 4.30 -5.09 -6.81
CA PHE A 152 3.97 -4.76 -5.44
C PHE A 152 2.47 -4.46 -5.28
N CYS A 153 1.93 -3.60 -6.14
CA CYS A 153 0.53 -3.21 -6.08
C CYS A 153 -0.42 -4.37 -6.42
N ILE A 154 -0.13 -5.16 -7.45
CA ILE A 154 -0.95 -6.33 -7.80
C ILE A 154 -0.95 -7.35 -6.66
N ALA A 155 0.23 -7.70 -6.12
CA ALA A 155 0.35 -8.66 -5.04
C ALA A 155 -0.37 -8.19 -3.76
N GLY A 156 -0.22 -6.91 -3.41
CA GLY A 156 -0.87 -6.32 -2.25
C GLY A 156 -2.40 -6.27 -2.37
N LEU A 157 -2.92 -5.89 -3.54
CA LEU A 157 -4.35 -5.88 -3.83
C LEU A 157 -4.95 -7.29 -3.79
N MET A 158 -4.27 -8.27 -4.39
CA MET A 158 -4.71 -9.66 -4.34
C MET A 158 -4.74 -10.18 -2.90
N ALA A 159 -3.70 -9.89 -2.12
CA ALA A 159 -3.65 -10.29 -0.71
C ALA A 159 -4.77 -9.61 0.10
N ALA A 160 -5.02 -8.32 -0.09
CA ALA A 160 -6.11 -7.60 0.58
C ALA A 160 -7.47 -8.20 0.25
N TYR A 161 -7.72 -8.49 -1.02
CA TYR A 161 -8.95 -9.13 -1.47
C TYR A 161 -9.15 -10.53 -0.88
N CYS A 162 -8.11 -11.38 -0.91
CA CYS A 162 -8.15 -12.72 -0.31
C CYS A 162 -8.36 -12.67 1.21
N ASN A 163 -7.64 -11.77 1.90
CA ASN A 163 -7.79 -11.56 3.33
C ASN A 163 -9.21 -11.11 3.69
N MET A 164 -9.78 -10.19 2.91
CA MET A 164 -11.16 -9.73 3.10
C MET A 164 -12.16 -10.90 2.97
N LEU A 165 -12.02 -11.76 1.96
CA LEU A 165 -12.87 -12.92 1.79
C LEU A 165 -12.72 -13.95 2.94
N PHE A 166 -11.48 -14.15 3.40
CA PHE A 166 -11.22 -15.05 4.54
C PHE A 166 -11.86 -14.52 5.82
N VAL A 167 -11.75 -13.23 6.08
CA VAL A 167 -12.39 -12.55 7.20
C VAL A 167 -13.90 -12.64 7.14
N ALA A 168 -14.48 -12.44 5.96
CA ALA A 168 -15.93 -12.60 5.73
C ALA A 168 -16.42 -14.00 6.11
N GLY A 169 -15.63 -15.03 5.77
CA GLY A 169 -15.98 -16.42 6.06
C GLY A 169 -15.78 -16.86 7.50
N SER A 170 -14.80 -16.29 8.21
CA SER A 170 -14.32 -16.84 9.47
C SER A 170 -14.70 -16.01 10.70
N PHE A 171 -14.54 -14.69 10.65
CA PHE A 171 -14.67 -13.83 11.84
C PHE A 171 -16.05 -13.20 12.00
N LEU A 172 -16.78 -13.00 10.92
CA LEU A 172 -18.09 -12.38 10.97
C LEU A 172 -19.24 -13.41 11.08
N ARG A 173 -18.90 -14.66 11.35
CA ARG A 173 -19.84 -15.72 11.69
C ARG A 173 -20.21 -15.74 13.17
N ALA A 174 -19.39 -15.12 14.01
CA ALA A 174 -19.67 -14.96 15.43
C ALA A 174 -20.40 -13.63 15.62
N ASP A 175 -21.62 -13.71 16.12
CA ASP A 175 -22.48 -12.59 16.45
C ASP A 175 -21.72 -11.40 17.05
N ILE A 176 -21.72 -10.31 16.32
CA ILE A 176 -21.33 -9.01 16.86
C ILE A 176 -22.58 -8.16 17.03
#